data_ac88879d943131f4145d633d5e8702fe
#
_entry.id   ac88879d943131f4145d633d5e8702fe
#
_cell.length_a   1.000
_cell.length_b   1.000
_cell.length_c   1.000
_cell.angle_alpha   90.00
_cell.angle_beta   90.00
_cell.angle_gamma   90.00
#
_symmetry.space_group_name_H-M   'P 1'
#
loop_
_entity.id
_entity.type
_entity.pdbx_description
1 polymer ?
#
loop_
_entity_poly.entity_id
_entity_poly.type
_entity_poly.pdbx_seq_one_letter_code
_entity_poly.pdbx_strand_id
1 'polypeptide(L)'
;MVAGLLFLALAYLAVGQASVNRSGAQTAADAAALAAAQNTRDQLTGAWVKVLLDPTKWQDILDGRAGIDDPGAPCGRAEALAAQNDARLSDCFSPELLKYQADVATNKSVGRSVVPGTENVKSKAHAVAEIEPLCTFKLPGAGAKGADLPELTCRDKVWQPKPDDPAGLPKPEDLFDVHLAG
;
A
#
# COMPACT_ATOMS: atom_id res chain seq x y z
N MET A 1 48.43 -11.00 17.57
CA MET A 1 47.66 -11.23 16.34
C MET A 1 46.23 -11.69 16.62
N VAL A 2 45.96 -12.67 17.49
CA VAL A 2 44.59 -13.18 17.76
C VAL A 2 43.62 -12.09 18.29
N ALA A 3 44.07 -11.21 19.18
CA ALA A 3 43.26 -10.13 19.74
C ALA A 3 42.74 -9.14 18.67
N GLY A 4 43.59 -8.83 17.68
CA GLY A 4 43.21 -7.96 16.57
C GLY A 4 42.15 -8.59 15.66
N LEU A 5 42.25 -9.90 15.40
CA LEU A 5 41.24 -10.63 14.62
C LEU A 5 39.91 -10.73 15.36
N LEU A 6 39.92 -10.97 16.67
CA LEU A 6 38.71 -10.98 17.48
C LEU A 6 38.01 -9.61 17.52
N PHE A 7 38.79 -8.53 17.62
CA PHE A 7 38.24 -7.18 17.59
C PHE A 7 37.56 -6.87 16.24
N LEU A 8 38.22 -7.23 15.13
CA LEU A 8 37.62 -7.06 13.78
C LEU A 8 36.36 -7.89 13.60
N ALA A 9 36.30 -9.13 14.11
CA ALA A 9 35.11 -9.97 14.06
C ALA A 9 33.93 -9.36 14.85
N LEU A 10 34.21 -8.82 16.06
CA LEU A 10 33.17 -8.16 16.87
C LEU A 10 32.68 -6.87 16.23
N ALA A 11 33.58 -6.07 15.63
CA ALA A 11 33.21 -4.87 14.90
C ALA A 11 32.32 -5.21 13.68
N TYR A 12 32.66 -6.27 12.94
CA TYR A 12 31.86 -6.75 11.81
C TYR A 12 30.46 -7.21 12.24
N LEU A 13 30.35 -7.95 13.34
CA LEU A 13 29.06 -8.38 13.88
C LEU A 13 28.18 -7.20 14.30
N ALA A 14 28.76 -6.17 14.94
CA ALA A 14 28.02 -4.98 15.36
C ALA A 14 27.43 -4.21 14.16
N VAL A 15 28.22 -4.03 13.10
CA VAL A 15 27.75 -3.38 11.86
C VAL A 15 26.69 -4.24 11.17
N GLY A 16 26.85 -5.56 11.14
CA GLY A 16 25.87 -6.48 10.56
C GLY A 16 24.51 -6.42 11.26
N GLN A 17 24.49 -6.38 12.59
CA GLN A 17 23.23 -6.28 13.36
C GLN A 17 22.50 -4.96 13.10
N ALA A 18 23.21 -3.84 13.01
CA ALA A 18 22.64 -2.53 12.71
C ALA A 18 22.02 -2.50 11.31
N SER A 19 22.68 -3.11 10.33
CA SER A 19 22.18 -3.22 8.96
C SER A 19 20.90 -4.04 8.88
N VAL A 20 20.85 -5.20 9.55
CA VAL A 20 19.66 -6.07 9.58
C VAL A 20 18.46 -5.36 10.22
N ASN A 21 18.68 -4.64 11.32
CA ASN A 21 17.60 -3.93 12.00
C ASN A 21 17.03 -2.78 11.14
N ARG A 22 17.91 -2.05 10.43
CA ARG A 22 17.49 -1.00 9.50
C ARG A 22 16.71 -1.57 8.32
N SER A 23 17.17 -2.67 7.73
CA SER A 23 16.47 -3.36 6.65
C SER A 23 15.11 -3.88 7.11
N GLY A 24 15.02 -4.43 8.32
CA GLY A 24 13.74 -4.86 8.90
C GLY A 24 12.74 -3.72 9.09
N ALA A 25 13.21 -2.53 9.52
CA ALA A 25 12.35 -1.35 9.62
C ALA A 25 11.80 -0.95 8.25
N GLN A 26 12.65 -0.93 7.21
CA GLN A 26 12.21 -0.58 5.86
C GLN A 26 11.18 -1.59 5.32
N THR A 27 11.46 -2.88 5.45
CA THR A 27 10.51 -3.93 5.04
C THR A 27 9.15 -3.78 5.74
N ALA A 28 9.16 -3.44 7.03
CA ALA A 28 7.92 -3.22 7.78
C ALA A 28 7.16 -1.97 7.30
N ALA A 29 7.87 -0.89 6.96
CA ALA A 29 7.27 0.33 6.42
C ALA A 29 6.65 0.07 5.03
N ASP A 30 7.39 -0.60 4.15
CA ASP A 30 6.93 -0.98 2.81
C ASP A 30 5.66 -1.85 2.88
N ALA A 31 5.67 -2.87 3.74
CA ALA A 31 4.53 -3.75 3.95
C ALA A 31 3.31 -3.00 4.51
N ALA A 32 3.52 -2.07 5.45
CA ALA A 32 2.46 -1.28 6.05
C ALA A 32 1.82 -0.31 5.03
N ALA A 33 2.64 0.43 4.28
CA ALA A 33 2.17 1.36 3.25
C ALA A 33 1.39 0.63 2.14
N LEU A 34 1.93 -0.47 1.63
CA LEU A 34 1.25 -1.30 0.63
C LEU A 34 -0.07 -1.88 1.16
N ALA A 35 -0.13 -2.28 2.43
CA ALA A 35 -1.35 -2.82 3.02
C ALA A 35 -2.46 -1.77 3.15
N ALA A 36 -2.11 -0.52 3.49
CA ALA A 36 -3.05 0.60 3.50
C ALA A 36 -3.59 0.86 2.07
N ALA A 37 -2.70 0.98 1.10
CA ALA A 37 -3.07 1.22 -0.29
C ALA A 37 -3.93 0.09 -0.87
N GLN A 38 -3.61 -1.18 -0.60
CA GLN A 38 -4.40 -2.33 -1.04
C GLN A 38 -5.80 -2.34 -0.42
N ASN A 39 -5.92 -1.99 0.88
CA ASN A 39 -7.24 -1.89 1.50
C ASN A 39 -8.09 -0.80 0.84
N THR A 40 -7.51 0.35 0.54
CA THR A 40 -8.20 1.43 -0.18
C THR A 40 -8.60 1.01 -1.59
N ARG A 41 -7.70 0.37 -2.34
CA ARG A 41 -8.02 -0.20 -3.66
C ARG A 41 -9.23 -1.13 -3.60
N ASP A 42 -9.30 -2.00 -2.60
CA ASP A 42 -10.40 -2.95 -2.44
C ASP A 42 -11.71 -2.22 -2.11
N GLN A 43 -11.68 -1.16 -1.30
CA GLN A 43 -12.84 -0.30 -1.04
C GLN A 43 -13.32 0.41 -2.31
N LEU A 44 -12.41 1.01 -3.08
CA LEU A 44 -12.71 1.69 -4.35
C LEU A 44 -13.34 0.72 -5.35
N THR A 45 -12.79 -0.49 -5.46
CA THR A 45 -13.36 -1.54 -6.32
C THR A 45 -14.77 -1.92 -5.87
N GLY A 46 -14.99 -2.12 -4.58
CA GLY A 46 -16.30 -2.41 -4.03
C GLY A 46 -17.29 -1.27 -4.27
N ALA A 47 -16.85 -0.02 -4.15
CA ALA A 47 -17.68 1.15 -4.45
C ALA A 47 -18.02 1.25 -5.93
N TRP A 48 -17.06 0.97 -6.82
CA TRP A 48 -17.31 0.94 -8.27
C TRP A 48 -18.36 -0.11 -8.65
N VAL A 49 -18.28 -1.31 -8.08
CA VAL A 49 -19.29 -2.36 -8.30
C VAL A 49 -20.69 -1.92 -7.82
N LYS A 50 -20.78 -1.23 -6.66
CA LYS A 50 -22.06 -0.72 -6.14
C LYS A 50 -22.73 0.30 -7.06
N VAL A 51 -21.94 1.08 -7.80
CA VAL A 51 -22.45 2.10 -8.74
C VAL A 51 -22.28 1.69 -10.19
N LEU A 52 -22.17 0.39 -10.47
CA LEU A 52 -21.93 -0.14 -11.82
C LEU A 52 -22.94 0.39 -12.86
N LEU A 53 -24.19 0.54 -12.47
CA LEU A 53 -25.28 1.05 -13.32
C LEU A 53 -25.31 2.58 -13.48
N ASP A 54 -24.38 3.30 -12.82
CA ASP A 54 -24.27 4.75 -12.91
C ASP A 54 -22.85 5.18 -13.35
N PRO A 55 -22.54 5.09 -14.65
CA PRO A 55 -21.20 5.40 -15.16
C PRO A 55 -20.73 6.84 -14.90
N THR A 56 -21.65 7.74 -14.57
CA THR A 56 -21.29 9.14 -14.26
C THR A 56 -20.47 9.26 -12.98
N LYS A 57 -20.53 8.26 -12.10
CA LYS A 57 -19.78 8.19 -10.84
C LYS A 57 -18.44 7.46 -10.94
N TRP A 58 -18.19 6.75 -12.03
CA TRP A 58 -17.03 5.90 -12.15
C TRP A 58 -15.71 6.70 -12.07
N GLN A 59 -15.67 7.88 -12.73
CA GLN A 59 -14.47 8.70 -12.74
C GLN A 59 -14.07 9.18 -11.34
N ASP A 60 -15.04 9.59 -10.53
CA ASP A 60 -14.75 10.05 -9.14
C ASP A 60 -14.20 8.92 -8.27
N ILE A 61 -14.63 7.68 -8.51
CA ILE A 61 -14.11 6.51 -7.80
C ILE A 61 -12.70 6.15 -8.31
N LEU A 62 -12.49 6.14 -9.63
CA LEU A 62 -11.17 5.85 -10.22
C LEU A 62 -10.13 6.90 -9.78
N ASP A 63 -10.52 8.15 -9.62
CA ASP A 63 -9.65 9.22 -9.14
C ASP A 63 -9.52 9.28 -7.60
N GLY A 64 -10.16 8.36 -6.87
CA GLY A 64 -10.11 8.32 -5.41
C GLY A 64 -10.86 9.46 -4.70
N ARG A 65 -11.68 10.22 -5.43
CA ARG A 65 -12.50 11.32 -4.86
C ARG A 65 -13.76 10.82 -4.14
N ALA A 66 -14.17 9.59 -4.42
CA ALA A 66 -15.33 8.94 -3.79
C ALA A 66 -15.05 7.44 -3.59
N GLY A 67 -15.87 6.78 -2.79
CA GLY A 67 -15.85 5.31 -2.67
C GLY A 67 -15.03 4.76 -1.50
N ILE A 68 -14.50 5.60 -0.62
CA ILE A 68 -13.87 5.16 0.62
C ILE A 68 -14.91 5.22 1.74
N ASP A 69 -15.50 4.06 2.04
CA ASP A 69 -16.57 3.94 3.05
C ASP A 69 -16.01 3.95 4.49
N ASP A 70 -14.81 3.41 4.69
CA ASP A 70 -14.12 3.38 5.99
C ASP A 70 -12.70 3.97 5.87
N PRO A 71 -12.52 5.26 6.15
CA PRO A 71 -11.23 5.94 6.06
C PRO A 71 -10.20 5.45 7.10
N GLY A 72 -10.64 4.79 8.18
CA GLY A 72 -9.77 4.25 9.22
C GLY A 72 -9.21 2.86 8.88
N ALA A 73 -9.91 2.09 8.06
CA ALA A 73 -9.52 0.71 7.73
C ALA A 73 -8.14 0.58 7.06
N PRO A 74 -7.71 1.47 6.16
CA PRO A 74 -6.37 1.40 5.56
C PRO A 74 -5.26 1.44 6.61
N CYS A 75 -5.31 2.37 7.55
CA CYS A 75 -4.31 2.47 8.61
C CYS A 75 -4.39 1.33 9.63
N GLY A 76 -5.58 0.80 9.92
CA GLY A 76 -5.74 -0.43 10.70
C GLY A 76 -5.07 -1.63 10.03
N ARG A 77 -5.15 -1.71 8.70
CA ARG A 77 -4.46 -2.75 7.94
C ARG A 77 -2.95 -2.56 7.94
N ALA A 78 -2.47 -1.31 7.81
CA ALA A 78 -1.05 -0.97 7.94
C ALA A 78 -0.48 -1.38 9.30
N GLU A 79 -1.20 -1.12 10.40
CA GLU A 79 -0.81 -1.51 11.76
C GLU A 79 -0.64 -3.03 11.88
N ALA A 80 -1.59 -3.80 11.34
CA ALA A 80 -1.52 -5.26 11.35
C ALA A 80 -0.29 -5.78 10.61
N LEU A 81 0.06 -5.21 9.45
CA LEU A 81 1.23 -5.63 8.68
C LEU A 81 2.55 -5.17 9.30
N ALA A 82 2.61 -3.98 9.89
CA ALA A 82 3.77 -3.53 10.67
C ALA A 82 4.04 -4.51 11.83
N ALA A 83 2.99 -4.90 12.57
CA ALA A 83 3.11 -5.86 13.68
C ALA A 83 3.60 -7.25 13.23
N GLN A 84 3.15 -7.74 12.08
CA GLN A 84 3.61 -9.00 11.49
C GLN A 84 5.09 -8.96 11.06
N ASN A 85 5.65 -7.76 10.85
CA ASN A 85 7.05 -7.52 10.52
C ASN A 85 7.87 -7.03 11.73
N ASP A 86 7.50 -7.42 12.95
CA ASP A 86 8.21 -7.08 14.20
C ASP A 86 8.41 -5.54 14.40
N ALA A 87 7.48 -4.74 13.89
CA ALA A 87 7.48 -3.30 14.02
C ALA A 87 6.15 -2.78 14.57
N ARG A 88 6.15 -1.53 14.99
CA ARG A 88 4.95 -0.81 15.42
C ARG A 88 4.75 0.36 14.48
N LEU A 89 3.53 0.54 14.02
CA LEU A 89 3.11 1.73 13.29
C LEU A 89 3.22 2.95 14.24
N SER A 90 3.93 3.97 13.81
CA SER A 90 4.09 5.22 14.54
C SER A 90 3.15 6.30 14.01
N ASP A 91 2.94 6.31 12.70
CA ASP A 91 2.01 7.19 12.02
C ASP A 91 1.52 6.54 10.71
N CYS A 92 0.30 6.93 10.29
CA CYS A 92 -0.28 6.50 9.01
C CYS A 92 -1.28 7.53 8.53
N PHE A 93 -1.09 8.01 7.32
CA PHE A 93 -1.95 9.02 6.71
C PHE A 93 -1.89 9.00 5.19
N SER A 94 -2.83 9.70 4.56
CA SER A 94 -2.87 9.91 3.11
C SER A 94 -2.33 11.33 2.82
N PRO A 95 -1.10 11.48 2.33
CA PRO A 95 -0.53 12.80 2.01
C PRO A 95 -1.21 13.43 0.79
N GLU A 96 -1.67 12.61 -0.14
CA GLU A 96 -2.39 13.00 -1.36
C GLU A 96 -3.45 11.95 -1.66
N LEU A 97 -4.38 12.24 -2.57
CA LEU A 97 -5.33 11.24 -3.07
C LEU A 97 -4.56 10.04 -3.63
N LEU A 98 -5.07 8.85 -3.33
CA LEU A 98 -4.51 7.58 -3.81
C LEU A 98 -3.07 7.31 -3.34
N LYS A 99 -2.61 7.98 -2.27
CA LYS A 99 -1.30 7.71 -1.64
C LYS A 99 -1.45 7.47 -0.15
N TYR A 100 -0.65 6.55 0.38
CA TYR A 100 -0.59 6.26 1.82
C TYR A 100 0.86 6.23 2.28
N GLN A 101 1.16 6.99 3.32
CA GLN A 101 2.42 6.94 4.04
C GLN A 101 2.25 6.16 5.34
N ALA A 102 3.21 5.29 5.63
CA ALA A 102 3.32 4.58 6.89
C ALA A 102 4.71 4.80 7.50
N ASP A 103 4.73 5.27 8.74
CA ASP A 103 5.94 5.43 9.54
C ASP A 103 5.99 4.34 10.60
N VAL A 104 7.09 3.63 10.70
CA VAL A 104 7.24 2.51 11.64
C VAL A 104 8.49 2.63 12.50
N ALA A 105 8.47 1.94 13.63
CA ALA A 105 9.63 1.71 14.49
C ALA A 105 9.73 0.23 14.84
N THR A 106 10.92 -0.37 14.75
CA THR A 106 11.14 -1.77 15.13
C THR A 106 10.78 -2.02 16.60
N ASN A 107 10.23 -3.19 16.91
CA ASN A 107 9.95 -3.58 18.30
C ASN A 107 11.25 -3.87 19.05
N LYS A 108 12.24 -4.46 18.40
CA LYS A 108 13.56 -4.74 18.94
C LYS A 108 14.51 -3.56 18.71
N SER A 109 15.37 -3.29 19.67
CA SER A 109 16.47 -2.33 19.51
C SER A 109 17.59 -2.94 18.68
N VAL A 110 18.53 -2.10 18.25
CA VAL A 110 19.74 -2.53 17.52
C VAL A 110 20.63 -3.47 18.34
N GLY A 111 20.32 -3.68 19.62
CA GLY A 111 21.03 -4.59 20.50
C GLY A 111 22.25 -3.95 21.16
N ARG A 112 23.00 -4.78 21.92
CA ARG A 112 24.22 -4.36 22.58
C ARG A 112 25.28 -4.01 21.55
N SER A 113 25.64 -2.74 21.48
CA SER A 113 26.71 -2.21 20.66
C SER A 113 27.94 -1.93 21.54
N VAL A 114 29.13 -1.89 20.93
CA VAL A 114 30.34 -1.41 21.58
C VAL A 114 30.29 0.09 21.88
N VAL A 115 29.26 0.80 21.37
CA VAL A 115 29.00 2.21 21.64
C VAL A 115 28.00 2.32 22.78
N PRO A 116 28.41 2.83 23.97
CA PRO A 116 27.48 3.02 25.08
C PRO A 116 26.30 3.93 24.72
N GLY A 117 25.09 3.58 25.20
CA GLY A 117 23.86 4.39 25.00
C GLY A 117 23.06 4.05 23.75
N THR A 118 23.50 3.08 22.94
CA THR A 118 22.76 2.65 21.74
C THR A 118 21.86 1.44 21.97
N GLU A 119 21.89 0.83 23.14
CA GLU A 119 21.22 -0.44 23.46
C GLU A 119 19.70 -0.38 23.28
N ASN A 120 19.11 0.81 23.47
CA ASN A 120 17.67 1.03 23.37
C ASN A 120 17.23 1.73 22.09
N VAL A 121 18.16 1.97 21.16
CA VAL A 121 17.83 2.64 19.89
C VAL A 121 17.07 1.67 18.99
N LYS A 122 15.88 2.08 18.58
CA LYS A 122 15.02 1.38 17.61
C LYS A 122 15.21 1.99 16.23
N SER A 123 15.25 1.15 15.22
CA SER A 123 15.28 1.63 13.85
C SER A 123 13.90 2.15 13.46
N LYS A 124 13.88 3.26 12.73
CA LYS A 124 12.68 3.87 12.15
C LYS A 124 12.82 3.88 10.64
N ALA A 125 11.70 3.71 9.97
CA ALA A 125 11.59 3.84 8.52
C ALA A 125 10.22 4.38 8.16
N HIS A 126 10.10 4.91 6.95
CA HIS A 126 8.84 5.29 6.35
C HIS A 126 8.79 4.78 4.91
N ALA A 127 7.60 4.57 4.42
CA ALA A 127 7.34 4.25 3.03
C ALA A 127 6.04 4.91 2.56
N VAL A 128 5.98 5.18 1.28
CA VAL A 128 4.77 5.67 0.62
C VAL A 128 4.37 4.65 -0.44
N ALA A 129 3.10 4.26 -0.44
CA ALA A 129 2.50 3.47 -1.50
C ALA A 129 1.52 4.32 -2.30
N GLU A 130 1.46 4.08 -3.58
CA GLU A 130 0.60 4.76 -4.54
C GLU A 130 -0.38 3.77 -5.17
N ILE A 131 -1.60 4.24 -5.42
CA ILE A 131 -2.66 3.52 -6.10
C ILE A 131 -2.85 4.20 -7.44
N GLU A 132 -2.49 3.52 -8.52
CA GLU A 132 -2.61 4.05 -9.88
C GLU A 132 -3.87 3.47 -10.55
N PRO A 133 -4.82 4.31 -11.00
CA PRO A 133 -5.94 3.83 -11.80
C PRO A 133 -5.46 3.35 -13.17
N LEU A 134 -5.85 2.12 -13.54
CA LEU A 134 -5.41 1.47 -14.78
C LEU A 134 -6.41 1.62 -15.91
N CYS A 135 -7.60 2.12 -15.60
CA CYS A 135 -8.74 2.05 -16.49
C CYS A 135 -9.20 3.43 -16.97
N THR A 136 -9.61 3.47 -18.22
CA THR A 136 -10.28 4.61 -18.85
C THR A 136 -11.58 4.15 -19.50
N PHE A 137 -12.55 5.05 -19.62
CA PHE A 137 -13.82 4.81 -20.30
C PHE A 137 -14.34 6.10 -20.94
N LYS A 138 -15.32 5.96 -21.82
CA LYS A 138 -16.02 7.09 -22.40
C LYS A 138 -17.49 6.99 -22.04
N LEU A 139 -18.06 8.06 -21.50
CA LEU A 139 -19.48 8.11 -21.23
C LEU A 139 -20.27 7.94 -22.52
N PRO A 140 -21.39 7.18 -22.52
CA PRO A 140 -22.28 7.09 -23.68
C PRO A 140 -22.80 8.46 -24.06
N GLY A 141 -22.82 8.76 -25.36
CA GLY A 141 -23.35 10.04 -25.87
C GLY A 141 -24.84 10.20 -25.58
N ALA A 142 -25.33 11.46 -25.65
CA ALA A 142 -26.74 11.79 -25.50
C ALA A 142 -27.58 11.12 -26.63
N GLY A 143 -28.07 9.92 -26.39
CA GLY A 143 -28.82 9.11 -27.36
C GLY A 143 -28.56 7.62 -27.26
N ALA A 144 -27.61 7.21 -26.44
CA ALA A 144 -27.42 5.80 -26.10
C ALA A 144 -28.70 5.28 -25.38
N LYS A 145 -29.27 4.21 -25.89
CA LYS A 145 -30.41 3.55 -25.24
C LYS A 145 -29.90 2.97 -23.92
N GLY A 146 -30.49 3.38 -22.80
CA GLY A 146 -30.03 3.27 -21.42
C GLY A 146 -29.81 1.87 -20.81
N ALA A 147 -29.31 0.92 -21.59
CA ALA A 147 -28.97 -0.44 -21.13
C ALA A 147 -27.50 -0.80 -21.35
N ASP A 148 -26.76 -0.06 -22.18
CA ASP A 148 -25.39 -0.40 -22.51
C ASP A 148 -24.42 0.38 -21.61
N LEU A 149 -23.76 -0.34 -20.70
CA LEU A 149 -22.67 0.22 -19.91
C LEU A 149 -21.46 0.51 -20.82
N PRO A 150 -20.69 1.58 -20.54
CA PRO A 150 -19.50 1.88 -21.32
C PRO A 150 -18.46 0.77 -21.18
N GLU A 151 -17.72 0.54 -22.27
CA GLU A 151 -16.52 -0.28 -22.23
C GLU A 151 -15.48 0.36 -21.34
N LEU A 152 -14.81 -0.47 -20.52
CA LEU A 152 -13.71 -0.07 -19.66
C LEU A 152 -12.41 -0.62 -20.24
N THR A 153 -11.51 0.26 -20.65
CA THR A 153 -10.18 -0.12 -21.15
C THR A 153 -9.16 -0.01 -20.02
N CYS A 154 -8.63 -1.15 -19.57
CA CYS A 154 -7.67 -1.23 -18.47
C CYS A 154 -6.35 -1.81 -19.00
N ARG A 155 -5.30 -1.01 -19.10
CA ARG A 155 -4.05 -1.40 -19.78
C ARG A 155 -4.34 -1.96 -21.18
N ASP A 156 -4.04 -3.23 -21.41
CA ASP A 156 -4.18 -3.89 -22.71
C ASP A 156 -5.49 -4.68 -22.85
N LYS A 157 -6.38 -4.61 -21.86
CA LYS A 157 -7.62 -5.39 -21.81
C LYS A 157 -8.85 -4.49 -21.86
N VAL A 158 -9.79 -4.84 -22.72
CA VAL A 158 -11.11 -4.21 -22.78
C VAL A 158 -12.12 -5.07 -22.04
N TRP A 159 -12.85 -4.45 -21.12
CA TRP A 159 -13.90 -5.07 -20.35
C TRP A 159 -15.27 -4.53 -20.78
N GLN A 160 -16.25 -5.41 -20.88
CA GLN A 160 -17.65 -5.07 -21.08
C GLN A 160 -18.42 -5.44 -19.81
N PRO A 161 -18.53 -4.53 -18.84
CA PRO A 161 -19.16 -4.84 -17.56
C PRO A 161 -20.62 -5.24 -17.76
N LYS A 162 -21.04 -6.34 -17.14
CA LYS A 162 -22.43 -6.82 -17.16
C LYS A 162 -22.92 -6.97 -15.73
N PRO A 163 -24.04 -6.34 -15.36
CA PRO A 163 -24.56 -6.40 -13.99
C PRO A 163 -24.99 -7.80 -13.55
N ASP A 164 -25.37 -8.65 -14.50
CA ASP A 164 -25.83 -10.03 -14.32
C ASP A 164 -24.70 -11.06 -14.32
N ASP A 165 -23.45 -10.64 -14.60
CA ASP A 165 -22.26 -11.49 -14.59
C ASP A 165 -21.16 -10.93 -13.65
N PRO A 166 -21.30 -11.09 -12.33
CA PRO A 166 -20.30 -10.60 -11.38
C PRO A 166 -18.91 -11.23 -11.56
N ALA A 167 -18.85 -12.47 -12.10
CA ALA A 167 -17.58 -13.15 -12.33
C ALA A 167 -16.82 -12.59 -13.53
N GLY A 168 -17.52 -11.93 -14.45
CA GLY A 168 -16.97 -11.24 -15.62
C GLY A 168 -16.52 -9.81 -15.35
N LEU A 169 -16.68 -9.29 -14.12
CA LEU A 169 -16.25 -7.95 -13.77
C LEU A 169 -14.72 -7.91 -13.53
N PRO A 170 -14.06 -6.76 -13.78
CA PRO A 170 -12.66 -6.57 -13.44
C PRO A 170 -12.44 -6.70 -11.93
N LYS A 171 -11.33 -7.34 -11.56
CA LYS A 171 -10.91 -7.47 -10.17
C LYS A 171 -10.19 -6.20 -9.70
N PRO A 172 -9.91 -6.04 -8.38
CA PRO A 172 -9.20 -4.88 -7.88
C PRO A 172 -7.87 -4.60 -8.59
N GLU A 173 -7.10 -5.64 -8.87
CA GLU A 173 -5.82 -5.56 -9.58
C GLU A 173 -5.94 -5.24 -11.08
N ASP A 174 -7.12 -5.42 -11.67
CA ASP A 174 -7.40 -5.00 -13.04
C ASP A 174 -7.77 -3.51 -13.12
N LEU A 175 -8.38 -2.96 -12.05
CA LEU A 175 -8.81 -1.57 -11.98
C LEU A 175 -7.72 -0.63 -11.52
N PHE A 176 -6.89 -1.10 -10.57
CA PHE A 176 -5.85 -0.28 -9.94
C PHE A 176 -4.55 -1.07 -9.74
N ASP A 177 -3.43 -0.46 -10.01
CA ASP A 177 -2.11 -0.91 -9.56
C ASP A 177 -1.78 -0.35 -8.18
N VAL A 178 -1.03 -1.11 -7.38
CA VAL A 178 -0.54 -0.66 -6.08
C VAL A 178 0.94 -0.95 -5.99
N HIS A 179 1.73 0.09 -5.83
CA HIS A 179 3.19 -0.01 -5.76
C HIS A 179 3.77 0.99 -4.76
N LEU A 180 5.03 0.79 -4.40
CA LEU A 180 5.76 1.78 -3.61
C LEU A 180 6.12 2.98 -4.50
N ALA A 181 5.91 4.18 -3.99
CA ALA A 181 6.39 5.38 -4.64
C ALA A 181 7.93 5.39 -4.60
N GLY A 182 8.56 5.63 -5.76
CA GLY A 182 10.01 5.63 -5.93
C GLY A 182 10.68 6.91 -5.40
#